data_d465f9485210df1a074471a87ee56e22
#
_entry.id   d465f9485210df1a074471a87ee56e22
#
_cell.length_a   1.000
_cell.length_b   1.000
_cell.length_c   1.000
_cell.angle_alpha   90.00
_cell.angle_beta   90.00
_cell.angle_gamma   90.00
#
_symmetry.space_group_name_H-M   'P 1'
#
loop_
_entity.id
_entity.type
_entity.pdbx_description
1 polymer ?
#
loop_
_entity_poly.entity_id
_entity_poly.type
_entity_poly.pdbx_seq_one_letter_code
_entity_poly.pdbx_strand_id
1 'polypeptide(L)'
;MFVKKLSMEEQKLIAEAWAKRELVFENEYADAILRVMEELDKGRLRVASPASGGWVVNEWVKQTILLYFAFQRMQTWQLEPFEWYDKMELKKNYQDLGVRAVPHAVARYGAFLGRNVVLMPSYVNIGAYVDEGTMVDTWATVGSCAQIGKGVHLSGGVGIGGVLEPLQASPVIIEDGAFLGSRSIVVEGVIVEKEAVLGANVVLTQSTKIIDVSGSEPVEYKGRIPARSVVIPGTYPKKFPAGEYQVTCALIIGRRKPSTDLKTSLNDALRDFNVAI
;
A
#
# COMPACT_ATOMS: atom_id res chain seq x y z
N MET A 1 -2.51 20.03 -19.84
CA MET A 1 -3.77 20.12 -19.07
C MET A 1 -3.37 20.60 -17.67
N PHE A 2 -3.72 21.84 -17.29
CA PHE A 2 -3.32 22.42 -16.01
C PHE A 2 -3.97 21.61 -14.87
N VAL A 3 -3.16 20.93 -14.08
CA VAL A 3 -3.58 20.37 -12.79
C VAL A 3 -3.95 21.59 -11.93
N LYS A 4 -5.24 21.80 -11.70
CA LYS A 4 -5.71 22.80 -10.76
C LYS A 4 -5.19 22.36 -9.39
N LYS A 5 -4.14 23.02 -8.88
CA LYS A 5 -3.68 22.82 -7.50
C LYS A 5 -4.90 22.96 -6.62
N LEU A 6 -5.26 21.95 -5.83
CA LEU A 6 -6.27 22.08 -4.80
C LEU A 6 -5.95 23.35 -4.03
N SER A 7 -6.91 24.23 -3.92
CA SER A 7 -6.69 25.57 -3.39
C SER A 7 -6.47 25.48 -1.87
N MET A 8 -5.81 26.46 -1.30
CA MET A 8 -5.73 26.63 0.17
C MET A 8 -7.15 26.68 0.80
N GLU A 9 -8.15 26.99 -0.01
CA GLU A 9 -9.56 27.07 0.38
C GLU A 9 -10.16 25.68 0.67
N GLU A 10 -9.93 24.66 -0.19
CA GLU A 10 -10.39 23.31 0.11
C GLU A 10 -9.76 22.76 1.40
N GLN A 11 -8.46 22.98 1.62
CA GLN A 11 -7.82 22.55 2.85
C GLN A 11 -8.40 23.23 4.09
N LYS A 12 -8.76 24.52 3.98
CA LYS A 12 -9.41 25.26 5.05
C LYS A 12 -10.79 24.68 5.37
N LEU A 13 -11.63 24.45 4.36
CA LEU A 13 -12.96 23.84 4.53
C LEU A 13 -12.86 22.46 5.17
N ILE A 14 -11.89 21.63 4.74
CA ILE A 14 -11.65 20.31 5.36
C ILE A 14 -11.25 20.44 6.83
N ALA A 15 -10.37 21.39 7.18
CA ALA A 15 -9.96 21.64 8.55
C ALA A 15 -11.13 22.11 9.44
N GLU A 16 -11.99 22.98 8.92
CA GLU A 16 -13.20 23.45 9.60
C GLU A 16 -14.19 22.29 9.83
N ALA A 17 -14.48 21.49 8.80
CA ALA A 17 -15.34 20.31 8.90
C ALA A 17 -14.72 19.23 9.83
N TRP A 18 -13.39 19.15 9.89
CA TRP A 18 -12.70 18.26 10.83
C TRP A 18 -12.91 18.70 12.27
N ALA A 19 -12.85 19.99 12.55
CA ALA A 19 -13.09 20.56 13.89
C ALA A 19 -14.57 20.51 14.29
N LYS A 20 -15.48 20.61 13.32
CA LYS A 20 -16.93 20.67 13.52
C LYS A 20 -17.65 19.72 12.55
N ARG A 21 -17.85 18.47 12.97
CA ARG A 21 -18.27 17.35 12.11
C ARG A 21 -19.63 17.52 11.45
N GLU A 22 -20.55 18.26 12.05
CA GLU A 22 -21.86 18.57 11.50
C GLU A 22 -21.79 19.35 10.17
N LEU A 23 -20.73 20.09 9.93
CA LEU A 23 -20.55 20.86 8.68
C LEU A 23 -20.49 19.98 7.42
N VAL A 24 -20.18 18.68 7.55
CA VAL A 24 -20.15 17.77 6.40
C VAL A 24 -21.48 17.65 5.66
N PHE A 25 -22.58 18.05 6.29
CA PHE A 25 -23.93 18.03 5.71
C PHE A 25 -24.30 19.35 5.04
N GLU A 26 -23.47 20.39 5.13
CA GLU A 26 -23.64 21.64 4.41
C GLU A 26 -23.00 21.56 3.01
N ASN A 27 -23.68 22.06 1.99
CA ASN A 27 -23.30 21.86 0.59
C ASN A 27 -21.84 22.27 0.29
N GLU A 28 -21.38 23.40 0.82
CA GLU A 28 -20.02 23.90 0.58
C GLU A 28 -18.94 22.91 1.04
N TYR A 29 -19.09 22.35 2.23
CA TYR A 29 -18.16 21.38 2.82
C TYR A 29 -18.28 20.02 2.14
N ALA A 30 -19.53 19.57 1.88
CA ALA A 30 -19.77 18.35 1.13
C ALA A 30 -19.11 18.39 -0.26
N ASP A 31 -19.26 19.49 -1.00
CA ASP A 31 -18.65 19.69 -2.30
C ASP A 31 -17.12 19.71 -2.23
N ALA A 32 -16.54 20.34 -1.20
CA ALA A 32 -15.10 20.32 -0.97
C ALA A 32 -14.58 18.89 -0.72
N ILE A 33 -15.25 18.12 0.13
CA ILE A 33 -14.93 16.70 0.39
C ILE A 33 -14.98 15.89 -0.91
N LEU A 34 -16.05 16.04 -1.70
CA LEU A 34 -16.23 15.32 -2.96
C LEU A 34 -15.16 15.67 -3.99
N ARG A 35 -14.77 16.95 -4.12
CA ARG A 35 -13.68 17.37 -5.01
C ARG A 35 -12.34 16.76 -4.60
N VAL A 36 -12.02 16.76 -3.31
CA VAL A 36 -10.77 16.15 -2.81
C VAL A 36 -10.76 14.64 -3.06
N MET A 37 -11.88 13.98 -2.82
CA MET A 37 -12.03 12.54 -3.10
C MET A 37 -11.86 12.20 -4.58
N GLU A 38 -12.37 13.06 -5.48
CA GLU A 38 -12.16 12.91 -6.92
C GLU A 38 -10.70 13.06 -7.33
N GLU A 39 -9.98 14.04 -6.77
CA GLU A 39 -8.54 14.23 -7.02
C GLU A 39 -7.73 13.02 -6.53
N LEU A 40 -8.12 12.46 -5.39
CA LEU A 40 -7.52 11.25 -4.83
C LEU A 40 -7.80 10.04 -5.72
N ASP A 41 -9.05 9.84 -6.15
CA ASP A 41 -9.47 8.75 -7.05
C ASP A 41 -8.75 8.77 -8.40
N LYS A 42 -8.45 9.96 -8.91
CA LYS A 42 -7.72 10.18 -10.17
C LYS A 42 -6.20 10.22 -10.00
N GLY A 43 -5.67 10.03 -8.79
CA GLY A 43 -4.24 10.02 -8.50
C GLY A 43 -3.54 11.37 -8.65
N ARG A 44 -4.29 12.47 -8.75
CA ARG A 44 -3.74 13.84 -8.78
C ARG A 44 -3.41 14.36 -7.39
N LEU A 45 -3.95 13.71 -6.38
CA LEU A 45 -3.63 13.89 -4.97
C LEU A 45 -3.25 12.55 -4.36
N ARG A 46 -2.37 12.55 -3.37
CA ARG A 46 -1.92 11.34 -2.65
C ARG A 46 -1.97 11.55 -1.15
N VAL A 47 -2.23 10.47 -0.41
CA VAL A 47 -2.15 10.45 1.06
C VAL A 47 -0.71 10.64 1.54
N ALA A 48 0.26 10.13 0.81
CA ALA A 48 1.67 10.44 1.02
C ALA A 48 2.37 10.65 -0.32
N SER A 49 3.29 11.60 -0.35
CA SER A 49 4.02 11.99 -1.56
C SER A 49 5.52 11.90 -1.32
N PRO A 50 6.31 11.47 -2.33
CA PRO A 50 7.75 11.48 -2.24
C PRO A 50 8.28 12.92 -2.12
N ALA A 51 9.31 13.11 -1.28
CA ALA A 51 9.99 14.37 -1.06
C ALA A 51 11.52 14.14 -0.98
N SER A 52 12.31 15.22 -0.96
CA SER A 52 13.78 15.16 -0.96
C SER A 52 14.39 14.42 0.24
N GLY A 53 13.63 14.22 1.32
CA GLY A 53 14.07 13.51 2.53
C GLY A 53 13.32 12.20 2.80
N GLY A 54 12.55 11.69 1.84
CA GLY A 54 11.71 10.50 2.01
C GLY A 54 10.27 10.74 1.61
N TRP A 55 9.31 10.40 2.46
CA TRP A 55 7.89 10.52 2.19
C TRP A 55 7.22 11.50 3.17
N VAL A 56 6.35 12.35 2.66
CA VAL A 56 5.56 13.31 3.44
C VAL A 56 4.11 12.87 3.45
N VAL A 57 3.54 12.74 4.64
CA VAL A 57 2.12 12.38 4.84
C VAL A 57 1.26 13.63 4.74
N ASN A 58 0.22 13.57 3.93
CA ASN A 58 -0.80 14.61 3.79
C ASN A 58 -1.97 14.30 4.74
N GLU A 59 -1.82 14.62 6.01
CA GLU A 59 -2.81 14.27 7.06
C GLU A 59 -4.22 14.78 6.74
N TRP A 60 -4.33 15.98 6.18
CA TRP A 60 -5.61 16.57 5.77
C TRP A 60 -6.36 15.72 4.73
N VAL A 61 -5.63 14.95 3.89
CA VAL A 61 -6.24 14.00 2.95
C VAL A 61 -6.85 12.82 3.69
N LYS A 62 -6.20 12.32 4.72
CA LYS A 62 -6.78 11.29 5.60
C LYS A 62 -8.00 11.81 6.35
N GLN A 63 -7.95 13.05 6.84
CA GLN A 63 -9.11 13.73 7.42
C GLN A 63 -10.29 13.74 6.43
N THR A 64 -10.02 14.10 5.16
CA THR A 64 -11.05 14.10 4.12
C THR A 64 -11.67 12.72 3.92
N ILE A 65 -10.87 11.66 3.87
CA ILE A 65 -11.39 10.29 3.74
C ILE A 65 -12.32 9.94 4.90
N LEU A 66 -11.95 10.29 6.14
CA LEU A 66 -12.80 10.04 7.32
C LEU A 66 -14.08 10.88 7.31
N LEU A 67 -14.02 12.14 6.86
CA LEU A 67 -15.21 12.98 6.66
C LEU A 67 -16.12 12.39 5.57
N TYR A 68 -15.53 11.86 4.48
CA TYR A 68 -16.27 11.20 3.42
C TYR A 68 -17.03 9.97 3.96
N PHE A 69 -16.44 9.15 4.83
CA PHE A 69 -17.13 8.05 5.51
C PHE A 69 -18.32 8.51 6.36
N ALA A 70 -18.20 9.65 7.06
CA ALA A 70 -19.30 10.19 7.88
C ALA A 70 -20.45 10.70 7.02
N PHE A 71 -20.15 11.25 5.85
CA PHE A 71 -21.12 11.81 4.91
C PHE A 71 -21.91 10.75 4.13
N GLN A 72 -21.28 9.61 3.79
CA GLN A 72 -21.89 8.56 2.98
C GLN A 72 -22.96 7.75 3.76
N ARG A 73 -24.00 7.33 3.05
CA ARG A 73 -25.08 6.51 3.59
C ARG A 73 -24.93 5.05 3.19
N MET A 74 -25.33 4.15 4.09
CA MET A 74 -25.42 2.72 3.81
C MET A 74 -26.39 2.45 2.67
N GLN A 75 -25.98 1.58 1.74
CA GLN A 75 -26.76 1.14 0.58
C GLN A 75 -26.60 -0.36 0.40
N THR A 76 -27.64 -1.00 -0.12
CA THR A 76 -27.60 -2.40 -0.55
C THR A 76 -27.35 -2.45 -2.05
N TRP A 77 -26.40 -3.26 -2.46
CA TRP A 77 -26.18 -3.61 -3.87
C TRP A 77 -26.45 -5.09 -4.05
N GLN A 78 -27.21 -5.44 -5.09
CA GLN A 78 -27.56 -6.82 -5.39
C GLN A 78 -27.10 -7.16 -6.83
N LEU A 79 -26.45 -8.30 -6.93
CA LEU A 79 -26.14 -8.99 -8.17
C LEU A 79 -26.25 -10.49 -7.91
N GLU A 80 -27.39 -11.07 -8.26
CA GLU A 80 -27.67 -12.48 -7.98
C GLU A 80 -26.51 -13.41 -8.34
N PRO A 81 -26.05 -14.28 -7.41
CA PRO A 81 -26.58 -14.52 -6.04
C PRO A 81 -25.90 -13.68 -4.94
N PHE A 82 -25.23 -12.58 -5.28
CA PHE A 82 -24.43 -11.76 -4.35
C PHE A 82 -25.23 -10.56 -3.87
N GLU A 83 -24.99 -10.22 -2.59
CA GLU A 83 -25.49 -9.00 -1.95
C GLU A 83 -24.37 -8.34 -1.14
N TRP A 84 -24.33 -7.02 -1.15
CA TRP A 84 -23.42 -6.21 -0.31
C TRP A 84 -24.21 -5.10 0.37
N TYR A 85 -23.82 -4.75 1.59
CA TYR A 85 -24.38 -3.65 2.36
C TYR A 85 -23.23 -2.78 2.89
N ASP A 86 -22.91 -1.69 2.19
CA ASP A 86 -21.81 -0.78 2.51
C ASP A 86 -22.21 0.65 2.10
N LYS A 87 -21.38 1.62 2.50
CA LYS A 87 -21.55 3.03 2.15
C LYS A 87 -20.54 3.51 1.09
N MET A 88 -19.45 2.78 0.86
CA MET A 88 -18.39 3.19 -0.06
C MET A 88 -18.66 2.66 -1.46
N GLU A 89 -18.73 3.57 -2.42
CA GLU A 89 -18.81 3.18 -3.82
C GLU A 89 -17.59 2.37 -4.24
N LEU A 90 -17.80 1.51 -5.22
CA LEU A 90 -16.73 0.78 -5.88
C LEU A 90 -16.22 1.54 -7.10
N LYS A 91 -14.93 1.39 -7.40
CA LYS A 91 -14.33 1.90 -8.63
C LYS A 91 -14.96 1.23 -9.84
N LYS A 92 -15.17 2.01 -10.89
CA LYS A 92 -15.84 1.63 -12.14
C LYS A 92 -14.96 2.01 -13.33
N ASN A 93 -15.42 1.70 -14.56
CA ASN A 93 -14.81 2.13 -15.82
C ASN A 93 -13.35 1.65 -16.00
N TYR A 94 -13.03 0.43 -15.57
CA TYR A 94 -11.68 -0.14 -15.66
C TYR A 94 -11.12 -0.12 -17.08
N GLN A 95 -11.97 -0.29 -18.12
CA GLN A 95 -11.55 -0.20 -19.52
C GLN A 95 -10.98 1.18 -19.85
N ASP A 96 -11.66 2.26 -19.47
CA ASP A 96 -11.21 3.63 -19.73
C ASP A 96 -9.97 4.00 -18.94
N LEU A 97 -9.82 3.41 -17.74
CA LEU A 97 -8.63 3.54 -16.92
C LEU A 97 -7.43 2.76 -17.49
N GLY A 98 -7.66 1.85 -18.44
CA GLY A 98 -6.62 0.95 -18.94
C GLY A 98 -6.17 -0.07 -17.89
N VAL A 99 -7.07 -0.49 -17.01
CA VAL A 99 -6.86 -1.46 -15.93
C VAL A 99 -7.51 -2.78 -16.27
N ARG A 100 -6.79 -3.88 -16.11
CA ARG A 100 -7.36 -5.22 -16.20
C ARG A 100 -7.84 -5.67 -14.83
N ALA A 101 -9.15 -5.74 -14.62
CA ALA A 101 -9.75 -6.26 -13.40
C ALA A 101 -10.39 -7.63 -13.67
N VAL A 102 -9.87 -8.67 -13.05
CA VAL A 102 -10.41 -10.04 -13.14
C VAL A 102 -11.61 -10.15 -12.19
N PRO A 103 -12.70 -10.86 -12.57
CA PRO A 103 -13.88 -11.00 -11.72
C PRO A 103 -13.54 -11.40 -10.28
N HIS A 104 -14.27 -10.77 -9.38
CA HIS A 104 -14.11 -10.65 -7.94
C HIS A 104 -13.00 -9.69 -7.48
N ALA A 105 -12.20 -9.06 -8.40
CA ALA A 105 -11.36 -7.94 -8.00
C ALA A 105 -12.23 -6.75 -7.59
N VAL A 106 -11.89 -6.13 -6.45
CA VAL A 106 -12.60 -4.97 -5.90
C VAL A 106 -11.61 -3.85 -5.60
N ALA A 107 -11.86 -2.67 -6.14
CA ALA A 107 -11.24 -1.44 -5.67
C ALA A 107 -12.35 -0.47 -5.20
N ARG A 108 -12.15 0.19 -4.05
CA ARG A 108 -13.05 1.24 -3.58
C ARG A 108 -12.81 2.54 -4.33
N TYR A 109 -13.87 3.34 -4.53
CA TYR A 109 -13.73 4.73 -4.97
C TYR A 109 -12.79 5.50 -4.03
N GLY A 110 -11.94 6.37 -4.60
CA GLY A 110 -10.86 7.03 -3.86
C GLY A 110 -9.56 6.23 -3.78
N ALA A 111 -9.50 5.01 -4.35
CA ALA A 111 -8.26 4.33 -4.65
C ALA A 111 -7.82 4.69 -6.08
N PHE A 112 -6.57 5.10 -6.28
CA PHE A 112 -6.01 5.32 -7.61
C PHE A 112 -5.43 4.03 -8.17
N LEU A 113 -5.71 3.76 -9.45
CA LEU A 113 -5.13 2.67 -10.24
C LEU A 113 -4.52 3.26 -11.52
N GLY A 114 -3.20 3.11 -11.67
CA GLY A 114 -2.48 3.54 -12.86
C GLY A 114 -2.77 2.68 -14.10
N ARG A 115 -2.34 3.15 -15.28
CA ARG A 115 -2.49 2.38 -16.53
C ARG A 115 -1.75 1.05 -16.45
N ASN A 116 -2.28 0.04 -17.14
CA ASN A 116 -1.71 -1.31 -17.19
C ASN A 116 -1.61 -2.02 -15.81
N VAL A 117 -2.27 -1.49 -14.78
CA VAL A 117 -2.46 -2.24 -13.53
C VAL A 117 -3.30 -3.48 -13.81
N VAL A 118 -2.87 -4.59 -13.24
CA VAL A 118 -3.63 -5.85 -13.26
C VAL A 118 -4.10 -6.16 -11.85
N LEU A 119 -5.41 -6.24 -11.67
CA LEU A 119 -6.04 -6.76 -10.46
C LEU A 119 -6.53 -8.19 -10.75
N MET A 120 -5.84 -9.20 -10.24
CA MET A 120 -6.42 -10.52 -10.08
C MET A 120 -7.52 -10.45 -9.00
N PRO A 121 -8.29 -11.52 -8.70
CA PRO A 121 -9.25 -11.46 -7.59
C PRO A 121 -8.60 -10.95 -6.30
N SER A 122 -8.68 -9.67 -6.03
CA SER A 122 -7.90 -8.94 -5.03
C SER A 122 -8.70 -7.75 -4.51
N TYR A 123 -8.19 -7.07 -3.48
CA TYR A 123 -8.86 -5.95 -2.88
C TYR A 123 -7.94 -4.73 -2.75
N VAL A 124 -8.42 -3.56 -3.19
CA VAL A 124 -7.72 -2.27 -3.05
C VAL A 124 -8.63 -1.29 -2.29
N ASN A 125 -8.19 -0.84 -1.13
CA ASN A 125 -8.98 0.02 -0.26
C ASN A 125 -8.83 1.51 -0.61
N ILE A 126 -9.76 2.32 -0.10
CA ILE A 126 -9.82 3.78 -0.27
C ILE A 126 -8.51 4.45 0.13
N GLY A 127 -8.11 5.48 -0.58
CA GLY A 127 -6.88 6.23 -0.35
C GLY A 127 -5.60 5.53 -0.81
N ALA A 128 -5.67 4.25 -1.20
CA ALA A 128 -4.55 3.54 -1.78
C ALA A 128 -4.16 4.13 -3.14
N TYR A 129 -2.87 4.13 -3.42
CA TYR A 129 -2.31 4.53 -4.70
C TYR A 129 -1.55 3.34 -5.28
N VAL A 130 -2.00 2.82 -6.42
CA VAL A 130 -1.35 1.71 -7.14
C VAL A 130 -0.91 2.24 -8.49
N ASP A 131 0.40 2.38 -8.69
CA ASP A 131 0.96 3.01 -9.88
C ASP A 131 1.04 2.06 -11.07
N GLU A 132 1.39 2.62 -12.21
CA GLU A 132 1.39 2.03 -13.55
C GLU A 132 2.12 0.67 -13.62
N GLY A 133 1.52 -0.29 -14.33
CA GLY A 133 2.12 -1.59 -14.61
C GLY A 133 2.23 -2.54 -13.42
N THR A 134 1.67 -2.16 -12.27
CA THR A 134 1.69 -2.99 -11.06
C THR A 134 0.68 -4.13 -11.16
N MET A 135 1.06 -5.30 -10.64
CA MET A 135 0.18 -6.45 -10.48
C MET A 135 -0.20 -6.63 -9.00
N VAL A 136 -1.49 -6.68 -8.73
CA VAL A 136 -2.08 -7.10 -7.45
C VAL A 136 -2.67 -8.49 -7.68
N ASP A 137 -1.93 -9.52 -7.28
CA ASP A 137 -2.25 -10.90 -7.63
C ASP A 137 -3.36 -11.48 -6.74
N THR A 138 -3.72 -12.74 -6.98
CA THR A 138 -4.87 -13.44 -6.38
C THR A 138 -4.84 -13.38 -4.86
N TRP A 139 -5.92 -12.88 -4.28
CA TRP A 139 -6.12 -12.70 -2.83
C TRP A 139 -5.12 -11.74 -2.15
N ALA A 140 -4.34 -10.99 -2.93
CA ALA A 140 -3.58 -9.90 -2.36
C ALA A 140 -4.50 -8.73 -1.96
N THR A 141 -4.09 -8.00 -0.92
CA THR A 141 -4.82 -6.83 -0.43
C THR A 141 -3.92 -5.61 -0.36
N VAL A 142 -4.42 -4.48 -0.81
CA VAL A 142 -3.79 -3.16 -0.63
C VAL A 142 -4.67 -2.37 0.34
N GLY A 143 -4.17 -2.20 1.54
CA GLY A 143 -4.86 -1.51 2.62
C GLY A 143 -5.05 -0.02 2.36
N SER A 144 -5.93 0.60 3.15
CA SER A 144 -6.23 2.03 3.02
C SER A 144 -4.97 2.89 3.10
N CYS A 145 -4.87 3.86 2.20
CA CYS A 145 -3.79 4.83 2.13
C CYS A 145 -2.42 4.28 1.71
N ALA A 146 -2.24 2.97 1.51
CA ALA A 146 -0.98 2.39 1.07
C ALA A 146 -0.54 2.95 -0.28
N GLN A 147 0.78 3.13 -0.45
CA GLN A 147 1.37 3.71 -1.65
C GLN A 147 2.22 2.65 -2.36
N ILE A 148 1.77 2.20 -3.51
CA ILE A 148 2.42 1.18 -4.31
C ILE A 148 2.98 1.83 -5.59
N GLY A 149 4.28 1.70 -5.81
CA GLY A 149 5.00 2.26 -6.95
C GLY A 149 4.72 1.55 -8.27
N LYS A 150 5.46 1.94 -9.30
CA LYS A 150 5.35 1.40 -10.66
C LYS A 150 5.95 0.01 -10.78
N GLY A 151 5.32 -0.84 -11.59
CA GLY A 151 5.85 -2.16 -11.91
C GLY A 151 6.08 -3.07 -10.72
N VAL A 152 5.38 -2.83 -9.62
CA VAL A 152 5.43 -3.67 -8.41
C VAL A 152 4.66 -4.97 -8.66
N HIS A 153 5.17 -6.07 -8.13
CA HIS A 153 4.45 -7.33 -8.10
C HIS A 153 4.09 -7.71 -6.67
N LEU A 154 2.81 -7.67 -6.34
CA LEU A 154 2.25 -8.21 -5.11
C LEU A 154 1.74 -9.62 -5.39
N SER A 155 2.51 -10.64 -5.05
CA SER A 155 2.16 -12.05 -5.34
C SER A 155 0.93 -12.51 -4.54
N GLY A 156 0.46 -13.70 -4.84
CA GLY A 156 -0.77 -14.25 -4.26
C GLY A 156 -0.79 -14.21 -2.73
N GLY A 157 -1.86 -13.63 -2.17
CA GLY A 157 -2.07 -13.52 -0.75
C GLY A 157 -1.18 -12.50 -0.01
N VAL A 158 -0.46 -11.63 -0.71
CA VAL A 158 0.28 -10.52 -0.09
C VAL A 158 -0.69 -9.59 0.65
N GLY A 159 -0.36 -9.27 1.89
CA GLY A 159 -1.12 -8.35 2.73
C GLY A 159 -0.38 -7.03 2.94
N ILE A 160 -0.84 -5.96 2.29
CA ILE A 160 -0.38 -4.60 2.56
C ILE A 160 -1.33 -3.94 3.54
N GLY A 161 -0.84 -3.57 4.72
CA GLY A 161 -1.63 -2.98 5.78
C GLY A 161 -2.16 -1.59 5.45
N GLY A 162 -3.36 -1.31 5.94
CA GLY A 162 -3.94 0.02 5.87
C GLY A 162 -3.55 0.87 7.08
N VAL A 163 -3.23 2.13 6.84
CA VAL A 163 -2.92 3.11 7.89
C VAL A 163 -3.72 4.40 7.64
N LEU A 164 -5.04 4.30 7.77
CA LEU A 164 -5.91 5.48 7.73
C LEU A 164 -5.87 6.24 9.06
N GLU A 165 -5.92 5.50 10.17
CA GLU A 165 -5.80 6.00 11.53
C GLU A 165 -4.65 5.30 12.25
N PRO A 166 -3.89 6.04 13.10
CA PRO A 166 -4.00 7.47 13.37
C PRO A 166 -3.49 8.33 12.20
N LEU A 167 -3.98 9.58 12.10
CA LEU A 167 -3.73 10.48 10.96
C LEU A 167 -2.25 10.71 10.66
N GLN A 168 -1.45 10.93 11.71
CA GLN A 168 -0.01 11.20 11.61
C GLN A 168 0.83 9.98 11.22
N ALA A 169 0.29 8.76 11.34
CA ALA A 169 1.05 7.56 11.02
C ALA A 169 1.30 7.46 9.52
N SER A 170 2.54 7.14 9.14
CA SER A 170 2.91 6.92 7.74
C SER A 170 2.18 5.70 7.18
N PRO A 171 1.65 5.78 5.96
CA PRO A 171 1.14 4.60 5.27
C PRO A 171 2.27 3.65 4.91
N VAL A 172 1.92 2.39 4.61
CA VAL A 172 2.86 1.45 4.00
C VAL A 172 3.23 1.96 2.61
N ILE A 173 4.52 1.88 2.29
CA ILE A 173 5.08 2.32 1.02
C ILE A 173 5.86 1.18 0.39
N ILE A 174 5.50 0.81 -0.81
CA ILE A 174 6.22 -0.14 -1.65
C ILE A 174 6.68 0.64 -2.88
N GLU A 175 7.99 0.83 -3.02
CA GLU A 175 8.53 1.63 -4.11
C GLU A 175 8.65 0.83 -5.42
N ASP A 176 8.98 1.56 -6.51
CA ASP A 176 8.98 1.05 -7.87
C ASP A 176 9.78 -0.25 -8.04
N GLY A 177 9.25 -1.18 -8.84
CA GLY A 177 9.91 -2.41 -9.22
C GLY A 177 10.12 -3.43 -8.10
N ALA A 178 9.58 -3.19 -6.91
CA ALA A 178 9.64 -4.15 -5.81
C ALA A 178 8.84 -5.41 -6.14
N PHE A 179 9.32 -6.55 -5.67
CA PHE A 179 8.66 -7.84 -5.78
C PHE A 179 8.39 -8.42 -4.38
N LEU A 180 7.13 -8.67 -4.06
CA LEU A 180 6.71 -9.26 -2.79
C LEU A 180 6.21 -10.69 -3.03
N GLY A 181 6.93 -11.65 -2.47
CA GLY A 181 6.60 -13.08 -2.57
C GLY A 181 5.29 -13.41 -1.87
N SER A 182 4.70 -14.53 -2.26
CA SER A 182 3.37 -14.96 -1.81
C SER A 182 3.25 -14.95 -0.28
N ARG A 183 2.11 -14.44 0.21
CA ARG A 183 1.77 -14.34 1.63
C ARG A 183 2.74 -13.49 2.47
N SER A 184 3.55 -12.64 1.84
CA SER A 184 4.28 -11.59 2.58
C SER A 184 3.31 -10.57 3.15
N ILE A 185 3.61 -10.08 4.36
CA ILE A 185 2.82 -9.09 5.07
C ILE A 185 3.69 -7.85 5.31
N VAL A 186 3.23 -6.69 4.92
CA VAL A 186 3.91 -5.40 5.19
C VAL A 186 2.88 -4.45 5.79
N VAL A 187 3.11 -4.06 7.05
CA VAL A 187 2.15 -3.25 7.83
C VAL A 187 2.84 -2.13 8.59
N GLU A 188 2.05 -1.30 9.28
CA GLU A 188 2.53 -0.26 10.23
C GLU A 188 3.48 0.76 9.59
N GLY A 189 3.24 1.15 8.33
CA GLY A 189 4.02 2.18 7.66
C GLY A 189 5.45 1.81 7.30
N VAL A 190 5.75 0.52 7.23
CA VAL A 190 7.06 0.03 6.73
C VAL A 190 7.25 0.46 5.28
N ILE A 191 8.49 0.82 4.93
CA ILE A 191 8.89 1.18 3.58
C ILE A 191 9.70 0.03 2.97
N VAL A 192 9.27 -0.46 1.82
CA VAL A 192 10.06 -1.37 0.96
C VAL A 192 10.56 -0.54 -0.22
N GLU A 193 11.87 -0.29 -0.24
CA GLU A 193 12.46 0.58 -1.25
C GLU A 193 12.58 -0.09 -2.62
N LYS A 194 12.92 0.73 -3.62
CA LYS A 194 12.97 0.37 -5.05
C LYS A 194 13.63 -0.98 -5.31
N GLU A 195 12.95 -1.77 -6.14
CA GLU A 195 13.48 -3.04 -6.66
C GLU A 195 13.84 -4.08 -5.58
N ALA A 196 13.44 -3.86 -4.32
CA ALA A 196 13.64 -4.87 -3.28
C ALA A 196 12.77 -6.11 -3.55
N VAL A 197 13.27 -7.27 -3.15
CA VAL A 197 12.65 -8.58 -3.33
C VAL A 197 12.39 -9.19 -1.96
N LEU A 198 11.13 -9.43 -1.62
CA LEU A 198 10.74 -10.20 -0.44
C LEU A 198 10.42 -11.63 -0.83
N GLY A 199 11.04 -12.59 -0.19
CA GLY A 199 10.67 -14.00 -0.29
C GLY A 199 9.27 -14.26 0.28
N ALA A 200 8.70 -15.42 -0.03
CA ALA A 200 7.40 -15.78 0.52
C ALA A 200 7.40 -15.78 2.06
N ASN A 201 6.25 -15.45 2.66
CA ASN A 201 6.05 -15.40 4.11
C ASN A 201 6.94 -14.41 4.90
N VAL A 202 7.57 -13.43 4.25
CA VAL A 202 8.24 -12.34 4.96
C VAL A 202 7.19 -11.47 5.63
N VAL A 203 7.31 -11.25 6.95
CA VAL A 203 6.41 -10.39 7.74
C VAL A 203 7.17 -9.18 8.26
N LEU A 204 6.73 -8.00 7.89
CA LEU A 204 7.33 -6.72 8.25
C LEU A 204 6.34 -5.82 9.00
N THR A 205 6.67 -5.51 10.24
CA THR A 205 6.02 -4.49 11.07
C THR A 205 7.05 -3.44 11.46
N GLN A 206 6.65 -2.35 12.10
CA GLN A 206 7.60 -1.38 12.67
C GLN A 206 8.54 -1.98 13.71
N SER A 207 8.15 -3.07 14.35
CA SER A 207 8.95 -3.75 15.38
C SER A 207 9.76 -4.93 14.84
N THR A 208 9.51 -5.39 13.61
CA THR A 208 10.24 -6.50 13.00
C THR A 208 11.73 -6.15 12.91
N LYS A 209 12.57 -7.03 13.49
CA LYS A 209 14.01 -6.93 13.35
C LYS A 209 14.40 -7.32 11.93
N ILE A 210 15.12 -6.45 11.24
CA ILE A 210 15.62 -6.68 9.87
C ILE A 210 17.13 -6.72 9.97
N ILE A 211 17.73 -7.84 9.60
CA ILE A 211 19.16 -8.09 9.76
C ILE A 211 19.78 -8.33 8.39
N ASP A 212 20.69 -7.47 7.97
CA ASP A 212 21.52 -7.69 6.78
C ASP A 212 22.70 -8.58 7.15
N VAL A 213 22.70 -9.80 6.62
CA VAL A 213 23.73 -10.83 6.83
C VAL A 213 24.59 -11.04 5.59
N SER A 214 24.50 -10.15 4.61
CA SER A 214 25.25 -10.25 3.35
C SER A 214 26.72 -9.82 3.46
N GLY A 215 27.08 -9.12 4.53
CA GLY A 215 28.45 -8.69 4.83
C GLY A 215 29.16 -9.57 5.84
N SER A 216 30.37 -9.17 6.27
CA SER A 216 31.15 -9.85 7.32
C SER A 216 30.58 -9.65 8.72
N GLU A 217 29.84 -8.57 8.93
CA GLU A 217 29.17 -8.24 10.19
C GLU A 217 27.71 -7.95 9.94
N PRO A 218 26.81 -8.31 10.88
CA PRO A 218 25.38 -8.05 10.71
C PRO A 218 25.07 -6.56 10.86
N VAL A 219 24.21 -6.04 9.97
CA VAL A 219 23.69 -4.67 10.08
C VAL A 219 22.19 -4.72 10.31
N GLU A 220 21.71 -4.00 11.31
CA GLU A 220 20.28 -3.97 11.66
C GLU A 220 19.58 -2.76 11.05
N TYR A 221 18.40 -3.01 10.48
CA TYR A 221 17.47 -2.00 10.01
C TYR A 221 16.16 -2.10 10.78
N LYS A 222 15.36 -1.03 10.73
CA LYS A 222 14.04 -0.97 11.35
C LYS A 222 13.09 -0.16 10.49
N GLY A 223 11.88 -0.67 10.27
CA GLY A 223 10.82 0.02 9.55
C GLY A 223 11.07 0.25 8.07
N ARG A 224 12.20 -0.23 7.52
CA ARG A 224 12.52 -0.09 6.09
C ARG A 224 13.38 -1.23 5.56
N ILE A 225 13.10 -1.65 4.35
CA ILE A 225 13.95 -2.53 3.55
C ILE A 225 14.70 -1.68 2.53
N PRO A 226 16.04 -1.64 2.56
CA PRO A 226 16.82 -0.87 1.59
C PRO A 226 16.62 -1.34 0.15
N ALA A 227 16.84 -0.42 -0.80
CA ALA A 227 16.68 -0.69 -2.23
C ALA A 227 17.47 -1.93 -2.68
N ARG A 228 16.87 -2.68 -3.61
CA ARG A 228 17.44 -3.88 -4.24
C ARG A 228 17.78 -5.02 -3.27
N SER A 229 17.39 -4.94 -2.00
CA SER A 229 17.62 -6.01 -1.02
C SER A 229 16.86 -7.29 -1.41
N VAL A 230 17.49 -8.44 -1.22
CA VAL A 230 16.84 -9.75 -1.29
C VAL A 230 16.64 -10.25 0.14
N VAL A 231 15.38 -10.45 0.52
CA VAL A 231 14.95 -10.68 1.90
C VAL A 231 14.24 -12.00 2.03
N ILE A 232 14.56 -12.75 3.06
CA ILE A 232 13.90 -14.01 3.40
C ILE A 232 13.38 -13.99 4.85
N PRO A 233 12.42 -14.86 5.20
CA PRO A 233 12.09 -15.09 6.60
C PRO A 233 13.27 -15.66 7.35
N GLY A 234 13.47 -15.26 8.59
CA GLY A 234 14.52 -15.75 9.46
C GLY A 234 14.10 -15.78 10.92
N THR A 235 15.00 -16.22 11.77
CA THR A 235 14.83 -16.18 13.23
C THR A 235 16.11 -15.73 13.91
N TYR A 236 15.97 -15.24 15.14
CA TYR A 236 17.09 -14.94 16.03
C TYR A 236 16.76 -15.38 17.46
N PRO A 237 17.77 -15.76 18.26
CA PRO A 237 17.54 -16.19 19.64
C PRO A 237 17.15 -15.02 20.53
N LYS A 238 16.17 -15.22 21.40
CA LYS A 238 15.73 -14.25 22.40
C LYS A 238 15.46 -14.92 23.73
N LYS A 239 16.01 -14.36 24.81
CA LYS A 239 15.80 -14.83 26.17
C LYS A 239 14.49 -14.28 26.73
N PHE A 240 13.71 -15.18 27.33
CA PHE A 240 12.49 -14.91 28.07
C PHE A 240 12.60 -15.53 29.49
N PRO A 241 11.71 -15.20 30.45
CA PRO A 241 11.73 -15.83 31.77
C PRO A 241 11.65 -17.36 31.74
N ALA A 242 10.97 -17.93 30.74
CA ALA A 242 10.80 -19.38 30.58
C ALA A 242 11.92 -20.07 29.77
N GLY A 243 12.95 -19.34 29.32
CA GLY A 243 14.07 -19.89 28.55
C GLY A 243 14.41 -19.09 27.31
N GLU A 244 15.25 -19.65 26.44
CA GLU A 244 15.64 -19.05 25.16
C GLU A 244 14.81 -19.66 24.04
N TYR A 245 14.24 -18.81 23.19
CA TYR A 245 13.38 -19.19 22.06
C TYR A 245 13.79 -18.46 20.80
N GLN A 246 13.51 -19.04 19.64
CA GLN A 246 13.70 -18.41 18.34
C GLN A 246 12.53 -17.48 18.03
N VAL A 247 12.81 -16.21 17.76
CA VAL A 247 11.82 -15.18 17.39
C VAL A 247 12.00 -14.84 15.93
N THR A 248 10.92 -14.58 15.21
CA THR A 248 10.94 -14.26 13.79
C THR A 248 11.64 -12.93 13.51
N CYS A 249 12.37 -12.88 12.40
CA CYS A 249 12.97 -11.67 11.84
C CYS A 249 12.94 -11.73 10.30
N ALA A 250 13.39 -10.68 9.65
CA ALA A 250 13.67 -10.65 8.23
C ALA A 250 15.18 -10.62 8.01
N LEU A 251 15.69 -11.49 7.14
CA LEU A 251 17.11 -11.52 6.79
C LEU A 251 17.34 -10.97 5.40
N ILE A 252 18.17 -9.93 5.27
CA ILE A 252 18.69 -9.46 3.99
C ILE A 252 19.91 -10.32 3.66
N ILE A 253 19.82 -11.13 2.60
CA ILE A 253 20.87 -12.10 2.21
C ILE A 253 21.75 -11.59 1.07
N GLY A 254 21.42 -10.43 0.50
CA GLY A 254 22.18 -9.81 -0.58
C GLY A 254 21.38 -8.73 -1.31
N ARG A 255 21.86 -8.39 -2.52
CA ARG A 255 21.23 -7.40 -3.37
C ARG A 255 20.87 -8.01 -4.72
N ARG A 256 19.73 -7.58 -5.29
CA ARG A 256 19.28 -7.95 -6.63
C ARG A 256 20.35 -7.58 -7.66
N LYS A 257 20.73 -8.53 -8.51
CA LYS A 257 21.74 -8.33 -9.53
C LYS A 257 21.12 -7.76 -10.81
N PRO A 258 21.85 -6.95 -11.61
CA PRO A 258 21.35 -6.48 -12.91
C PRO A 258 20.90 -7.61 -13.85
N SER A 259 21.53 -8.78 -13.78
CA SER A 259 21.15 -9.96 -14.56
C SER A 259 19.77 -10.54 -14.19
N THR A 260 19.25 -10.19 -13.02
CA THR A 260 17.91 -10.62 -12.56
C THR A 260 16.83 -9.56 -12.82
N ASP A 261 17.21 -8.34 -13.24
CA ASP A 261 16.25 -7.26 -13.48
C ASP A 261 15.28 -7.55 -14.64
N LEU A 262 15.73 -8.34 -15.63
CA LEU A 262 14.92 -8.76 -16.77
C LEU A 262 14.12 -10.05 -16.52
N LYS A 263 14.32 -10.71 -15.39
CA LYS A 263 13.65 -11.95 -15.02
C LYS A 263 12.58 -11.64 -14.01
N THR A 264 11.34 -11.84 -14.37
CA THR A 264 10.15 -11.62 -13.52
C THR A 264 9.95 -12.68 -12.44
N SER A 265 10.94 -13.55 -12.21
CA SER A 265 10.85 -14.68 -11.29
C SER A 265 11.64 -14.40 -10.01
N LEU A 266 10.92 -14.31 -8.90
CA LEU A 266 11.46 -14.34 -7.53
C LEU A 266 12.46 -15.48 -7.37
N ASN A 267 12.14 -16.64 -7.95
CA ASN A 267 12.91 -17.86 -7.87
C ASN A 267 14.34 -17.67 -8.39
N ASP A 268 14.54 -16.86 -9.42
CA ASP A 268 15.87 -16.62 -9.96
C ASP A 268 16.73 -15.75 -9.01
N ALA A 269 16.11 -14.76 -8.36
CA ALA A 269 16.82 -13.94 -7.37
C ALA A 269 17.22 -14.75 -6.13
N LEU A 270 16.39 -15.69 -5.67
CA LEU A 270 16.69 -16.56 -4.52
C LEU A 270 17.68 -17.66 -4.88
N ARG A 271 17.60 -18.25 -6.09
CA ARG A 271 18.57 -19.24 -6.59
C ARG A 271 19.99 -18.71 -6.68
N ASP A 272 20.15 -17.42 -7.00
CA ASP A 272 21.47 -16.77 -7.02
C ASP A 272 22.19 -16.83 -5.66
N PHE A 273 21.44 -17.07 -4.56
CA PHE A 273 21.95 -17.19 -3.19
C PHE A 273 21.88 -18.62 -2.65
N ASN A 274 21.56 -19.62 -3.48
CA ASN A 274 21.38 -21.03 -3.09
C ASN A 274 20.36 -21.23 -1.96
N VAL A 275 19.33 -20.41 -1.92
CA VAL A 275 18.22 -20.55 -0.97
C VAL A 275 17.15 -21.42 -1.60
N ALA A 276 16.79 -22.51 -0.91
CA ALA A 276 15.63 -23.31 -1.28
C ALA A 276 14.34 -22.52 -1.06
N ILE A 277 13.41 -22.65 -2.01
CA ILE A 277 12.12 -21.94 -2.01
C ILE A 277 11.03 -22.91 -1.64
#